data_967e23e3636992f4168b4a7efcefc27a
#
_entry.id   967e23e3636992f4168b4a7efcefc27a
#
_cell.length_a   1.000
_cell.length_b   1.000
_cell.length_c   1.000
_cell.angle_alpha   90.00
_cell.angle_beta   90.00
_cell.angle_gamma   90.00
#
_symmetry.space_group_name_H-M   'P 1'
#
loop_
_entity.id
_entity.type
_entity.pdbx_description
1 polymer ?
#
loop_
_entity_poly.entity_id
_entity_poly.type
_entity_poly.pdbx_seq_one_letter_code
_entity_poly.pdbx_strand_id
1 'polypeptide(L)'
;VEGGGAYRRGEPTCGDVYVLLCLKENQKKDGVLQNIVDDIDRRGLISARLSQGTFGQDNFMGVCMLPDGKENRKHRRLDIKIYEPKQFATALLYFTGSGRFNRSMRTYTHMMGWHLDDKGLYMDRNKSRRVETVTEQDIFAALGLDYVRPQDRSVG
;
A
#
# COMPACT_ATOMS: atom_id res chain seq x y z
N VAL A 1 -1.79 -10.81 -1.03
CA VAL A 1 -1.23 -9.83 -1.98
C VAL A 1 -2.36 -8.98 -2.54
N GLU A 2 -2.21 -7.67 -2.51
CA GLU A 2 -3.20 -6.73 -3.04
C GLU A 2 -2.54 -5.67 -3.92
N GLY A 3 -3.21 -5.29 -5.00
CA GLY A 3 -2.84 -4.13 -5.79
C GLY A 3 -3.39 -2.85 -5.15
N GLY A 4 -2.64 -1.75 -5.24
CA GLY A 4 -3.06 -0.44 -4.71
C GLY A 4 -3.28 0.60 -5.79
N GLY A 5 -3.36 1.85 -5.37
CA GLY A 5 -3.43 3.02 -6.24
C GLY A 5 -4.63 3.07 -7.18
N ALA A 6 -4.42 3.69 -8.32
CA ALA A 6 -5.43 3.84 -9.36
C ALA A 6 -5.99 2.49 -9.85
N TYR A 7 -5.15 1.45 -9.88
CA TYR A 7 -5.59 0.10 -10.23
C TYR A 7 -6.71 -0.40 -9.30
N ARG A 8 -6.52 -0.29 -7.98
CA ARG A 8 -7.55 -0.74 -7.01
C ARG A 8 -8.81 0.12 -7.05
N ARG A 9 -8.68 1.38 -7.39
CA ARG A 9 -9.84 2.29 -7.58
C ARG A 9 -10.59 2.05 -8.88
N GLY A 10 -10.13 1.13 -9.74
CA GLY A 10 -10.78 0.83 -11.02
C GLY A 10 -10.58 1.90 -12.08
N GLU A 11 -9.54 2.73 -11.95
CA GLU A 11 -9.20 3.73 -12.96
C GLU A 11 -8.80 3.06 -14.28
N PRO A 12 -9.14 3.65 -15.44
CA PRO A 12 -8.83 3.06 -16.75
C PRO A 12 -7.32 3.00 -17.03
N THR A 13 -6.52 3.82 -16.34
CA THR A 13 -5.06 3.85 -16.47
C THR A 13 -4.41 4.03 -15.12
N CYS A 14 -3.19 3.52 -14.97
CA CYS A 14 -2.35 3.76 -13.81
C CYS A 14 -0.93 4.12 -14.23
N GLY A 15 -0.36 5.14 -13.58
CA GLY A 15 1.03 5.55 -13.78
C GLY A 15 2.01 4.68 -13.01
N ASP A 16 1.60 4.27 -11.82
CA ASP A 16 2.41 3.48 -10.89
C ASP A 16 1.73 2.15 -10.58
N VAL A 17 2.54 1.13 -10.31
CA VAL A 17 2.10 -0.18 -9.86
C VAL A 17 2.45 -0.30 -8.38
N TYR A 18 1.43 -0.37 -7.52
CA TYR A 18 1.59 -0.63 -6.08
C TYR A 18 1.22 -2.07 -5.77
N VAL A 19 2.12 -2.78 -5.12
CA VAL A 19 1.91 -4.14 -4.64
C VAL A 19 2.08 -4.16 -3.12
N LEU A 20 1.02 -4.53 -2.41
CA LEU A 20 1.03 -4.67 -0.97
C LEU A 20 1.05 -6.15 -0.59
N LEU A 21 2.00 -6.52 0.24
CA LEU A 21 2.19 -7.87 0.73
C LEU A 21 1.85 -7.90 2.23
N CYS A 22 1.02 -8.85 2.61
CA CYS A 22 0.73 -9.14 4.01
C CYS A 22 1.56 -10.37 4.42
N LEU A 23 2.34 -10.24 5.46
CA LEU A 23 3.02 -11.38 6.08
C LEU A 23 1.98 -12.35 6.65
N LYS A 24 2.31 -13.62 6.70
CA LYS A 24 1.54 -14.60 7.48
C LYS A 24 1.77 -14.34 8.97
N GLU A 25 0.82 -14.78 9.78
CA GLU A 25 0.96 -14.72 11.22
C GLU A 25 2.24 -15.42 11.66
N ASN A 26 3.03 -14.75 12.51
CA ASN A 26 4.34 -15.20 12.99
C ASN A 26 5.43 -15.39 11.90
N GLN A 27 5.21 -14.92 10.69
CA GLN A 27 6.24 -14.93 9.66
C GLN A 27 7.24 -13.79 9.90
N LYS A 28 8.53 -14.13 9.94
CA LYS A 28 9.60 -13.13 9.95
C LYS A 28 9.70 -12.45 8.59
N LYS A 29 9.86 -11.14 8.58
CA LYS A 29 9.94 -10.34 7.34
C LYS A 29 11.32 -10.40 6.67
N ASP A 30 12.36 -10.79 7.42
CA ASP A 30 13.74 -10.76 6.94
C ASP A 30 13.93 -11.60 5.68
N GLY A 31 14.41 -10.96 4.62
CA GLY A 31 14.66 -11.59 3.34
C GLY A 31 13.44 -11.87 2.46
N VAL A 32 12.21 -11.74 2.97
CA VAL A 32 10.99 -12.03 2.19
C VAL A 32 10.89 -11.12 0.97
N LEU A 33 11.04 -9.81 1.17
CA LEU A 33 10.97 -8.82 0.09
C LEU A 33 12.10 -9.03 -0.92
N GLN A 34 13.32 -9.26 -0.43
CA GLN A 34 14.48 -9.49 -1.30
C GLN A 34 14.26 -10.71 -2.21
N ASN A 35 13.80 -11.82 -1.65
CA ASN A 35 13.53 -13.04 -2.42
C ASN A 35 12.46 -12.82 -3.49
N ILE A 36 11.41 -12.07 -3.18
CA ILE A 36 10.35 -11.74 -4.13
C ILE A 36 10.89 -10.84 -5.25
N VAL A 37 11.63 -9.80 -4.90
CA VAL A 37 12.23 -8.88 -5.87
C VAL A 37 13.20 -9.62 -6.80
N ASP A 38 14.03 -10.49 -6.27
CA ASP A 38 14.99 -11.27 -7.05
C ASP A 38 14.28 -12.26 -7.99
N ASP A 39 13.15 -12.83 -7.57
CA ASP A 39 12.35 -13.72 -8.44
C ASP A 39 11.69 -12.94 -9.59
N ILE A 40 11.13 -11.77 -9.31
CA ILE A 40 10.52 -10.91 -10.34
C ILE A 40 11.60 -10.39 -11.33
N ASP A 41 12.77 -10.07 -10.81
CA ASP A 41 13.91 -9.61 -11.63
C ASP A 41 14.41 -10.73 -12.56
N ARG A 42 14.55 -11.94 -12.04
CA ARG A 42 14.88 -13.12 -12.86
C ARG A 42 13.87 -13.42 -13.97
N ARG A 43 12.60 -13.05 -13.77
CA ARG A 43 11.54 -13.16 -14.78
C ARG A 43 11.56 -12.01 -15.81
N GLY A 44 12.50 -11.07 -15.70
CA GLY A 44 12.65 -9.95 -16.62
C GLY A 44 11.57 -8.85 -16.49
N LEU A 45 10.89 -8.80 -15.34
CA LEU A 45 9.83 -7.81 -15.10
C LEU A 45 10.39 -6.49 -14.54
N ILE A 46 11.58 -6.48 -13.96
CA ILE A 46 12.24 -5.28 -13.44
C ILE A 46 13.23 -4.77 -14.48
N SER A 47 13.07 -3.51 -14.89
CA SER A 47 13.99 -2.84 -15.81
C SER A 47 15.02 -1.93 -15.11
N ALA A 48 14.69 -1.45 -13.91
CA ALA A 48 15.61 -0.67 -13.08
C ALA A 48 15.23 -0.78 -11.60
N ARG A 49 16.24 -0.77 -10.73
CA ARG A 49 16.08 -0.68 -9.27
C ARG A 49 16.35 0.77 -8.85
N LEU A 50 15.38 1.41 -8.20
CA LEU A 50 15.49 2.79 -7.69
C LEU A 50 15.85 2.84 -6.21
N SER A 51 15.53 1.79 -5.45
CA SER A 51 15.99 1.60 -4.09
C SER A 51 17.05 0.50 -4.06
N GLN A 52 18.12 0.74 -3.35
CA GLN A 52 19.06 -0.33 -3.03
C GLN A 52 18.43 -1.14 -1.88
N GLY A 53 17.86 -2.30 -2.23
CA GLY A 53 17.30 -3.21 -1.24
C GLY A 53 18.40 -3.74 -0.34
N THR A 54 18.48 -3.21 0.88
CA THR A 54 19.22 -3.87 1.95
C THR A 54 18.32 -4.87 2.64
N PHE A 55 18.89 -5.96 3.06
CA PHE A 55 18.24 -7.00 3.85
C PHE A 55 17.46 -6.36 5.02
N GLY A 56 16.18 -6.66 5.16
CA GLY A 56 15.34 -6.12 6.24
C GLY A 56 14.51 -4.89 5.89
N GLN A 57 14.51 -4.42 4.65
CA GLN A 57 13.64 -3.33 4.22
C GLN A 57 12.20 -3.80 3.99
N ASP A 58 11.25 -2.91 4.29
CA ASP A 58 9.81 -3.15 4.17
C ASP A 58 9.26 -2.68 2.82
N ASN A 59 10.09 -2.05 1.99
CA ASN A 59 9.68 -1.50 0.70
C ASN A 59 10.77 -1.64 -0.37
N PHE A 60 10.32 -1.85 -1.59
CA PHE A 60 11.12 -1.80 -2.79
C PHE A 60 10.54 -0.77 -3.76
N MET A 61 11.40 0.00 -4.39
CA MET A 61 11.04 0.90 -5.48
C MET A 61 11.88 0.57 -6.71
N GLY A 62 11.22 0.43 -7.83
CA GLY A 62 11.85 0.12 -9.10
C GLY A 62 11.01 0.57 -10.28
N VAL A 63 11.45 0.17 -11.45
CA VAL A 63 10.73 0.34 -12.70
C VAL A 63 10.45 -1.05 -13.26
N CYS A 64 9.21 -1.31 -13.64
CA CYS A 64 8.79 -2.56 -14.23
C CYS A 64 8.33 -2.40 -15.67
N MET A 65 8.37 -3.49 -16.40
CA MET A 65 7.83 -3.62 -17.75
C MET A 65 7.28 -5.03 -17.96
N LEU A 66 6.28 -5.16 -18.81
CA LEU A 66 5.80 -6.50 -19.22
C LEU A 66 6.72 -7.06 -20.30
N PRO A 67 7.12 -8.32 -20.20
CA PRO A 67 7.96 -8.99 -21.20
C PRO A 67 7.11 -9.50 -22.39
N ASP A 68 6.35 -8.60 -23.04
CA ASP A 68 5.41 -8.94 -24.12
C ASP A 68 6.04 -8.97 -25.53
N GLY A 69 7.36 -8.79 -25.62
CA GLY A 69 8.09 -8.82 -26.88
C GLY A 69 7.88 -7.62 -27.81
N LYS A 70 7.08 -6.62 -27.42
CA LYS A 70 6.82 -5.43 -28.23
C LYS A 70 7.95 -4.42 -28.12
N GLU A 71 8.29 -3.74 -29.23
CA GLU A 71 9.38 -2.75 -29.28
C GLU A 71 9.11 -1.51 -28.41
N ASN A 72 7.85 -1.11 -28.23
CA ASN A 72 7.44 0.05 -27.45
C ASN A 72 6.91 -0.35 -26.04
N ARG A 73 7.74 -0.93 -25.22
CA ARG A 73 7.39 -1.32 -23.86
C ARG A 73 7.19 -0.09 -22.98
N LYS A 74 6.02 -0.03 -22.34
CA LYS A 74 5.77 1.01 -21.35
C LYS A 74 6.40 0.62 -20.02
N HIS A 75 7.34 1.43 -19.58
CA HIS A 75 7.92 1.33 -18.24
C HIS A 75 7.00 1.99 -17.23
N ARG A 76 6.82 1.35 -16.08
CA ARG A 76 6.00 1.86 -14.97
C ARG A 76 6.79 1.77 -13.69
N ARG A 77 6.59 2.74 -12.81
CA ARG A 77 7.12 2.66 -11.47
C ARG A 77 6.47 1.50 -10.73
N LEU A 78 7.28 0.72 -10.02
CA LEU A 78 6.87 -0.41 -9.21
C LEU A 78 7.25 -0.14 -7.76
N ASP A 79 6.26 -0.11 -6.89
CA ASP A 79 6.45 -0.02 -5.45
C ASP A 79 5.89 -1.29 -4.81
N ILE A 80 6.75 -2.05 -4.11
CA ILE A 80 6.35 -3.24 -3.36
C ILE A 80 6.56 -2.95 -1.88
N LYS A 81 5.55 -3.18 -1.07
CA LYS A 81 5.58 -2.92 0.38
C LYS A 81 5.08 -4.12 1.15
N ILE A 82 5.76 -4.43 2.26
CA ILE A 82 5.40 -5.50 3.18
C ILE A 82 4.87 -4.93 4.47
N TYR A 83 3.76 -5.49 4.93
CA TYR A 83 3.13 -5.15 6.21
C TYR A 83 2.80 -6.38 7.03
N GLU A 84 2.82 -6.22 8.34
CA GLU A 84 2.29 -7.22 9.27
C GLU A 84 0.76 -7.29 9.19
N PRO A 85 0.12 -8.42 9.54
CA PRO A 85 -1.34 -8.57 9.46
C PRO A 85 -2.12 -7.43 10.15
N LYS A 86 -1.67 -7.01 11.34
CA LYS A 86 -2.30 -5.92 12.11
C LYS A 86 -2.24 -4.54 11.44
N GLN A 87 -1.31 -4.34 10.49
CA GLN A 87 -1.10 -3.08 9.79
C GLN A 87 -1.78 -3.07 8.42
N PHE A 88 -2.19 -4.23 7.92
CA PHE A 88 -2.53 -4.38 6.51
C PHE A 88 -3.78 -3.59 6.09
N ALA A 89 -4.79 -3.51 6.95
CA ALA A 89 -6.01 -2.74 6.66
C ALA A 89 -5.71 -1.24 6.47
N THR A 90 -4.91 -0.65 7.34
CA THR A 90 -4.52 0.78 7.25
C THR A 90 -3.56 1.02 6.09
N ALA A 91 -2.64 0.09 5.82
CA ALA A 91 -1.78 0.15 4.65
C ALA A 91 -2.59 0.11 3.35
N LEU A 92 -3.55 -0.79 3.25
CA LEU A 92 -4.43 -0.92 2.09
C LEU A 92 -5.25 0.35 1.84
N LEU A 93 -5.82 0.93 2.89
CA LEU A 93 -6.53 2.21 2.82
C LEU A 93 -5.61 3.31 2.28
N TYR A 94 -4.42 3.44 2.87
CA TYR A 94 -3.44 4.48 2.52
C TYR A 94 -2.99 4.37 1.07
N PHE A 95 -2.57 3.17 0.62
CA PHE A 95 -2.05 2.95 -0.72
C PHE A 95 -3.12 2.77 -1.80
N THR A 96 -4.38 2.70 -1.44
CA THR A 96 -5.50 2.80 -2.39
C THR A 96 -5.70 4.25 -2.83
N GLY A 97 -5.55 5.21 -1.93
CA GLY A 97 -5.78 6.64 -2.21
C GLY A 97 -7.25 6.95 -2.51
N SER A 98 -7.56 8.00 -3.20
CA SER A 98 -6.60 8.93 -3.83
C SER A 98 -5.82 9.75 -2.78
N GLY A 99 -4.81 10.52 -3.22
CA GLY A 99 -4.09 11.40 -2.31
C GLY A 99 -4.99 12.43 -1.62
N ARG A 100 -6.01 12.93 -2.33
CA ARG A 100 -7.00 13.85 -1.78
C ARG A 100 -7.90 13.15 -0.75
N PHE A 101 -8.36 11.96 -1.06
CA PHE A 101 -9.12 11.13 -0.12
C PHE A 101 -8.31 10.86 1.17
N ASN A 102 -7.05 10.47 1.05
CA ASN A 102 -6.18 10.24 2.19
C ASN A 102 -5.99 11.49 3.06
N ARG A 103 -5.83 12.66 2.44
CA ARG A 103 -5.74 13.92 3.20
C ARG A 103 -7.02 14.20 3.98
N SER A 104 -8.19 14.01 3.36
CA SER A 104 -9.48 14.18 4.03
C SER A 104 -9.64 13.24 5.22
N MET A 105 -9.31 11.95 5.04
CA MET A 105 -9.37 10.96 6.12
C MET A 105 -8.44 11.32 7.28
N ARG A 106 -7.20 11.71 6.99
CA ARG A 106 -6.24 12.12 8.04
C ARG A 106 -6.64 13.40 8.74
N THR A 107 -7.17 14.39 8.00
CA THR A 107 -7.66 15.63 8.59
C THR A 107 -8.81 15.35 9.53
N TYR A 108 -9.79 14.55 9.11
CA TYR A 108 -10.92 14.16 9.96
C TYR A 108 -10.44 13.44 11.22
N THR A 109 -9.58 12.45 11.08
CA THR A 109 -8.99 11.70 12.20
C THR A 109 -8.24 12.63 13.17
N HIS A 110 -7.48 13.58 12.63
CA HIS A 110 -6.75 14.58 13.43
C HIS A 110 -7.68 15.50 14.21
N MET A 111 -8.81 15.91 13.63
CA MET A 111 -9.82 16.73 14.31
C MET A 111 -10.46 16.00 15.50
N MET A 112 -10.54 14.67 15.45
CA MET A 112 -10.97 13.84 16.58
C MET A 112 -9.91 13.72 17.71
N GLY A 113 -8.70 14.25 17.51
CA GLY A 113 -7.56 14.02 18.40
C GLY A 113 -6.87 12.67 18.20
N TRP A 114 -7.22 11.95 17.13
CA TRP A 114 -6.68 10.65 16.76
C TRP A 114 -5.57 10.77 15.73
N HIS A 115 -4.94 9.63 15.39
CA HIS A 115 -3.91 9.56 14.36
C HIS A 115 -4.16 8.37 13.42
N LEU A 116 -4.02 8.60 12.11
CA LEU A 116 -4.12 7.59 11.07
C LEU A 116 -2.91 7.69 10.15
N ASP A 117 -2.21 6.58 9.97
CA ASP A 117 -1.14 6.43 8.99
C ASP A 117 -1.22 5.05 8.30
N ASP A 118 -0.23 4.70 7.48
CA ASP A 118 -0.18 3.42 6.78
C ASP A 118 0.06 2.21 7.70
N LYS A 119 0.46 2.45 8.94
CA LYS A 119 0.76 1.39 9.92
C LYS A 119 -0.32 1.18 10.96
N GLY A 120 -1.24 2.11 11.11
CA GLY A 120 -2.29 1.96 12.10
C GLY A 120 -3.23 3.14 12.26
N LEU A 121 -4.29 2.89 13.03
CA LEU A 121 -5.21 3.88 13.57
C LEU A 121 -5.02 3.92 15.09
N TYR A 122 -4.93 5.13 15.65
CA TYR A 122 -4.66 5.33 17.07
C TYR A 122 -5.62 6.38 17.64
N MET A 123 -6.14 6.12 18.87
CA MET A 123 -7.05 7.04 19.58
C MET A 123 -6.31 8.25 20.21
N ASP A 124 -5.02 8.38 19.97
CA ASP A 124 -4.21 9.50 20.39
C ASP A 124 -3.12 9.83 19.39
N ARG A 125 -2.59 11.06 19.46
CA ARG A 125 -1.52 11.53 18.56
C ARG A 125 -0.15 10.91 18.86
N ASN A 126 0.02 10.40 20.07
CA ASN A 126 1.28 9.78 20.53
C ASN A 126 1.38 8.31 20.13
N LYS A 127 0.35 7.78 19.45
CA LYS A 127 0.27 6.39 19.00
C LYS A 127 0.37 5.35 20.14
N SER A 128 -0.10 5.70 21.33
CA SER A 128 -0.04 4.80 22.49
C SER A 128 -1.27 3.88 22.57
N ARG A 129 -2.40 4.28 21.97
CA ARG A 129 -3.68 3.54 22.00
C ARG A 129 -4.11 3.14 20.59
N ARG A 130 -3.61 2.01 20.14
CA ARG A 130 -3.93 1.44 18.83
C ARG A 130 -5.37 0.91 18.81
N VAL A 131 -6.08 1.18 17.73
CA VAL A 131 -7.35 0.56 17.40
C VAL A 131 -7.07 -0.66 16.52
N GLU A 132 -7.59 -1.83 16.91
CA GLU A 132 -7.49 -3.02 16.06
C GLU A 132 -8.42 -2.88 14.85
N THR A 133 -7.85 -3.11 13.67
CA THR A 133 -8.56 -3.07 12.40
C THR A 133 -8.09 -4.25 11.55
N VAL A 134 -9.01 -5.11 11.17
CA VAL A 134 -8.75 -6.28 10.31
C VAL A 134 -9.06 -5.94 8.86
N THR A 135 -10.09 -5.12 8.65
CA THR A 135 -10.56 -4.68 7.33
C THR A 135 -10.59 -3.16 7.24
N GLU A 136 -10.67 -2.64 6.01
CA GLU A 136 -10.89 -1.20 5.81
C GLU A 136 -12.21 -0.74 6.44
N GLN A 137 -13.26 -1.57 6.38
CA GLN A 137 -14.56 -1.29 7.01
C GLN A 137 -14.42 -1.02 8.50
N ASP A 138 -13.54 -1.73 9.18
CA ASP A 138 -13.27 -1.52 10.61
C ASP A 138 -12.71 -0.12 10.89
N ILE A 139 -11.89 0.41 9.98
CA ILE A 139 -11.34 1.77 10.10
C ILE A 139 -12.46 2.81 10.02
N PHE A 140 -13.32 2.69 9.01
CA PHE A 140 -14.47 3.60 8.85
C PHE A 140 -15.41 3.52 10.04
N ALA A 141 -15.75 2.31 10.50
CA ALA A 141 -16.63 2.10 11.65
C ALA A 141 -16.03 2.72 12.92
N ALA A 142 -14.74 2.54 13.18
CA ALA A 142 -14.06 3.14 14.33
C ALA A 142 -14.09 4.68 14.32
N LEU A 143 -14.08 5.27 13.13
CA LEU A 143 -14.18 6.72 12.93
C LEU A 143 -15.62 7.23 12.87
N GLY A 144 -16.62 6.35 12.95
CA GLY A 144 -18.03 6.71 12.83
C GLY A 144 -18.43 7.15 11.41
N LEU A 145 -17.75 6.64 10.39
CA LEU A 145 -17.96 6.97 8.98
C LEU A 145 -18.57 5.79 8.25
N ASP A 146 -19.40 6.08 7.25
CA ASP A 146 -19.85 5.08 6.29
C ASP A 146 -18.69 4.61 5.41
N TYR A 147 -18.69 3.32 5.07
CA TYR A 147 -17.65 2.76 4.22
C TYR A 147 -17.72 3.33 2.80
N VAL A 148 -16.60 3.85 2.33
CA VAL A 148 -16.44 4.33 0.95
C VAL A 148 -15.65 3.27 0.17
N ARG A 149 -16.25 2.75 -0.91
CA ARG A 149 -15.59 1.74 -1.76
C ARG A 149 -14.36 2.35 -2.47
N PRO A 150 -13.34 1.55 -2.80
CA PRO A 150 -12.15 2.04 -3.50
C PRO A 150 -12.45 2.89 -4.74
N GLN A 151 -13.39 2.45 -5.60
CA GLN A 151 -13.76 3.17 -6.82
C GLN A 151 -14.43 4.53 -6.57
N ASP A 152 -14.98 4.76 -5.40
CA ASP A 152 -15.61 6.02 -5.01
C ASP A 152 -14.62 7.00 -4.31
N ARG A 153 -13.35 6.62 -4.19
CA ARG A 153 -12.27 7.42 -3.56
C ARG A 153 -11.49 8.27 -4.57
N SER A 154 -11.84 8.20 -5.84
CA SER A 154 -11.26 9.04 -6.89
C SER A 154 -11.97 10.40 -6.88
N VAL A 155 -11.65 11.23 -5.89
CA VAL A 155 -12.14 12.62 -5.85
C VAL A 155 -11.23 13.48 -6.70
N GLY A 156 -11.82 14.04 -7.74
CA GLY A 156 -11.18 14.93 -8.71
C GLY A 156 -10.62 16.23 -8.13
#